data_1072baa0122b0609df2bc4cfd314848a
#
_entry.id   1072baa0122b0609df2bc4cfd314848a
#
_cell.length_a   1.000
_cell.length_b   1.000
_cell.length_c   1.000
_cell.angle_alpha   90.00
_cell.angle_beta   90.00
_cell.angle_gamma   90.00
#
_symmetry.space_group_name_H-M   'P 1'
#
loop_
_entity.id
_entity.type
_entity.pdbx_description
1 polymer ?
#
loop_
_entity_poly.entity_id
_entity_poly.type
_entity_poly.pdbx_seq_one_letter_code
_entity_poly.pdbx_strand_id
1 'polypeptide(L)'
;MTKGYWDVSYRSVSDETALQKYGELAIPAIEAGGGKTMVRTADAIEPREAGLKQRVVVMEFESFERAVATYNSAAYQAALKVLGSAAERDFRTVEGIA
;
A
#
# COMPACT_ATOMS: atom_id res chain seq x y z
N MET A 1 -8.94 11.24 -18.18
CA MET A 1 -8.04 11.37 -17.03
C MET A 1 -7.65 9.99 -16.54
N THR A 2 -6.42 9.85 -16.06
CA THR A 2 -5.92 8.57 -15.59
C THR A 2 -5.97 8.50 -14.07
N LYS A 3 -6.18 7.30 -13.56
CA LYS A 3 -6.11 7.03 -12.12
C LYS A 3 -4.66 6.86 -11.69
N GLY A 4 -4.42 6.97 -10.39
CA GLY A 4 -3.14 6.61 -9.79
C GLY A 4 -3.32 5.42 -8.89
N TYR A 5 -2.27 4.63 -8.72
CA TYR A 5 -2.34 3.42 -7.90
C TYR A 5 -1.12 3.30 -7.00
N TRP A 6 -1.35 2.74 -5.83
CA TRP A 6 -0.27 2.14 -5.05
C TRP A 6 -0.27 0.66 -5.37
N ASP A 7 0.84 0.17 -5.89
CA ASP A 7 1.06 -1.22 -6.20
C ASP A 7 2.07 -1.74 -5.18
N VAL A 8 1.59 -2.49 -4.19
CA VAL A 8 2.39 -2.87 -3.02
C VAL A 8 2.47 -4.38 -2.92
N SER A 9 3.67 -4.91 -3.10
CA SER A 9 3.94 -6.33 -2.91
C SER A 9 4.85 -6.51 -1.72
N TYR A 10 4.41 -7.28 -0.73
CA TYR A 10 5.22 -7.55 0.45
C TYR A 10 6.24 -8.63 0.14
N ARG A 11 7.46 -8.45 0.61
CA ARG A 11 8.51 -9.48 0.52
C ARG A 11 8.58 -10.28 1.79
N SER A 12 8.43 -9.62 2.93
CA SER A 12 8.43 -10.29 4.24
C SER A 12 7.73 -9.42 5.28
N VAL A 13 7.24 -10.08 6.33
CA VAL A 13 6.67 -9.42 7.50
C VAL A 13 7.34 -10.04 8.70
N SER A 14 8.07 -9.23 9.48
CA SER A 14 8.78 -9.71 10.67
C SER A 14 8.06 -9.40 11.98
N ASP A 15 7.08 -8.48 11.94
CA ASP A 15 6.33 -8.08 13.14
C ASP A 15 4.88 -7.78 12.75
N GLU A 16 4.02 -8.78 12.96
CA GLU A 16 2.60 -8.69 12.63
C GLU A 16 1.89 -7.66 13.51
N THR A 17 2.32 -7.47 14.76
CA THR A 17 1.71 -6.50 15.66
C THR A 17 1.94 -5.07 15.15
N ALA A 18 3.17 -4.77 14.72
CA ALA A 18 3.49 -3.47 14.16
C ALA A 18 2.74 -3.24 12.83
N LEU A 19 2.61 -4.29 12.02
CA LEU A 19 1.84 -4.20 10.77
C LEU A 19 0.37 -3.87 11.04
N GLN A 20 -0.22 -4.49 12.06
CA GLN A 20 -1.60 -4.22 12.44
C GLN A 20 -1.78 -2.77 12.90
N LYS A 21 -0.87 -2.27 13.75
CA LYS A 21 -0.89 -0.88 14.21
C LYS A 21 -0.71 0.10 13.07
N TYR A 22 0.18 -0.23 12.13
CA TYR A 22 0.34 0.54 10.92
C TYR A 22 -0.98 0.66 10.17
N GLY A 23 -1.69 -0.45 9.98
CA GLY A 23 -2.97 -0.47 9.28
C GLY A 23 -4.02 0.43 9.92
N GLU A 24 -4.05 0.48 11.26
CA GLU A 24 -4.99 1.34 11.99
C GLU A 24 -4.77 2.83 11.68
N LEU A 25 -3.53 3.24 11.42
CA LEU A 25 -3.20 4.61 11.04
C LEU A 25 -3.24 4.83 9.53
N ALA A 26 -2.83 3.83 8.76
CA ALA A 26 -2.73 3.95 7.31
C ALA A 26 -4.10 4.05 6.65
N ILE A 27 -5.08 3.26 7.10
CA ILE A 27 -6.41 3.25 6.48
C ILE A 27 -7.07 4.62 6.51
N PRO A 28 -7.15 5.33 7.66
CA PRO A 28 -7.71 6.67 7.65
C PRO A 28 -6.93 7.66 6.78
N ALA A 29 -5.59 7.53 6.74
CA ALA A 29 -4.76 8.40 5.91
C ALA A 29 -5.02 8.18 4.42
N ILE A 30 -5.17 6.93 4.02
CA ILE A 30 -5.48 6.55 2.63
C ILE A 30 -6.86 7.07 2.24
N GLU A 31 -7.86 6.87 3.12
CA GLU A 31 -9.21 7.35 2.87
C GLU A 31 -9.26 8.87 2.76
N ALA A 32 -8.52 9.58 3.61
CA ALA A 32 -8.44 11.04 3.56
C ALA A 32 -7.84 11.52 2.23
N GLY A 33 -6.96 10.73 1.62
CA GLY A 33 -6.39 11.01 0.31
C GLY A 33 -7.28 10.58 -0.86
N GLY A 34 -8.45 10.01 -0.55
CA GLY A 34 -9.36 9.52 -1.58
C GLY A 34 -9.01 8.12 -2.09
N GLY A 35 -8.14 7.41 -1.40
CA GLY A 35 -7.73 6.07 -1.78
C GLY A 35 -8.82 5.04 -1.55
N LYS A 36 -8.90 4.09 -2.47
CA LYS A 36 -9.86 3.00 -2.43
C LYS A 36 -9.10 1.68 -2.55
N THR A 37 -9.33 0.77 -1.60
CA THR A 37 -8.70 -0.55 -1.65
C THR A 37 -9.31 -1.38 -2.77
N MET A 38 -8.49 -1.80 -3.71
CA MET A 38 -8.90 -2.64 -4.84
C MET A 38 -8.51 -4.10 -4.60
N VAL A 39 -7.35 -4.32 -4.00
CA VAL A 39 -6.83 -5.66 -3.69
C VAL A 39 -6.20 -5.61 -2.31
N ARG A 40 -6.47 -6.61 -1.50
CA ARG A 40 -5.78 -6.84 -0.24
C ARG A 40 -5.94 -8.30 0.14
N THR A 41 -4.92 -9.09 -0.12
CA THR A 41 -4.95 -10.52 0.15
C THR A 41 -3.56 -11.03 0.49
N ALA A 42 -3.51 -12.09 1.27
CA ALA A 42 -2.28 -12.83 1.56
C ALA A 42 -2.40 -14.30 1.16
N ASP A 43 -3.60 -14.75 0.81
CA ASP A 43 -3.87 -16.18 0.57
C ASP A 43 -4.24 -16.47 -0.89
N ALA A 44 -5.10 -15.67 -1.48
CA ALA A 44 -5.60 -15.91 -2.84
C ALA A 44 -4.60 -15.36 -3.85
N ILE A 45 -3.42 -15.97 -3.88
CA ILE A 45 -2.31 -15.55 -4.72
C ILE A 45 -1.78 -16.79 -5.45
N GLU A 46 -1.66 -16.68 -6.77
CA GLU A 46 -1.04 -17.68 -7.61
C GLU A 46 0.32 -17.12 -8.06
N PRO A 47 1.41 -17.39 -7.32
CA PRO A 47 2.70 -16.80 -7.67
C PRO A 47 3.28 -17.42 -8.94
N ARG A 48 3.90 -16.58 -9.74
CA ARG A 48 4.55 -16.99 -10.98
C ARG A 48 5.87 -16.28 -11.12
N GLU A 49 6.82 -16.93 -11.78
CA GLU A 49 8.15 -16.39 -12.07
C GLU A 49 8.81 -15.88 -10.78
N ALA A 50 9.12 -14.58 -10.66
CA ALA A 50 9.76 -14.01 -9.47
C ALA A 50 8.75 -13.58 -8.41
N GLY A 51 7.47 -13.85 -8.61
CA GLY A 51 6.42 -13.47 -7.66
C GLY A 51 6.49 -14.29 -6.38
N LEU A 52 6.15 -13.66 -5.26
CA LEU A 52 6.11 -14.32 -3.97
C LEU A 52 4.67 -14.52 -3.53
N LYS A 53 4.41 -15.60 -2.81
CA LYS A 53 3.10 -15.79 -2.17
C LYS A 53 3.09 -15.06 -0.84
N GLN A 54 3.07 -13.74 -0.92
CA GLN A 54 3.02 -12.84 0.23
C GLN A 54 1.96 -11.78 -0.03
N ARG A 55 1.57 -11.06 1.02
CA ARG A 55 0.53 -10.04 0.95
C ARG A 55 0.70 -9.09 -0.24
N VAL A 56 -0.39 -8.83 -0.92
CA VAL A 56 -0.46 -7.85 -2.02
C VAL A 56 -1.56 -6.85 -1.70
N VAL A 57 -1.27 -5.57 -1.89
CA VAL A 57 -2.24 -4.50 -1.69
C VAL A 57 -2.20 -3.59 -2.90
N VAL A 58 -3.38 -3.27 -3.44
CA VAL A 58 -3.51 -2.29 -4.52
C VAL A 58 -4.55 -1.27 -4.09
N MET A 59 -4.16 -0.01 -4.10
CA MET A 59 -5.03 1.13 -3.80
C MET A 59 -5.21 1.96 -5.06
N GLU A 60 -6.43 2.46 -5.27
CA GLU A 60 -6.73 3.34 -6.39
C GLU A 60 -6.98 4.75 -5.88
N PHE A 61 -6.39 5.73 -6.55
CA PHE A 61 -6.60 7.15 -6.27
C PHE A 61 -7.10 7.84 -7.53
N GLU A 62 -7.70 8.99 -7.37
CA GLU A 62 -8.27 9.76 -8.46
C GLU A 62 -7.24 10.11 -9.54
N SER A 63 -5.98 10.32 -9.14
CA SER A 63 -4.90 10.65 -10.05
C SER A 63 -3.56 10.16 -9.49
N PHE A 64 -2.55 10.12 -10.37
CA PHE A 64 -1.18 9.82 -9.97
C PHE A 64 -0.70 10.84 -8.92
N GLU A 65 -0.97 12.13 -9.15
CA GLU A 65 -0.57 13.21 -8.24
C GLU A 65 -1.20 13.04 -6.86
N ARG A 66 -2.45 12.61 -6.81
CA ARG A 66 -3.12 12.37 -5.54
C ARG A 66 -2.51 11.18 -4.81
N ALA A 67 -2.16 10.13 -5.52
CA ALA A 67 -1.51 8.95 -4.95
C ALA A 67 -0.15 9.33 -4.35
N VAL A 68 0.64 10.14 -5.05
CA VAL A 68 1.92 10.64 -4.55
C VAL A 68 1.71 11.53 -3.32
N ALA A 69 0.76 12.45 -3.39
CA ALA A 69 0.50 13.37 -2.28
C ALA A 69 0.05 12.63 -1.01
N THR A 70 -0.74 11.58 -1.17
CA THR A 70 -1.21 10.80 -0.02
C THR A 70 -0.05 10.08 0.66
N TYR A 71 0.89 9.50 -0.10
CA TYR A 71 2.08 8.88 0.46
C TYR A 71 2.89 9.90 1.27
N ASN A 72 3.02 11.11 0.75
CA ASN A 72 3.81 12.17 1.40
C ASN A 72 3.04 12.92 2.48
N SER A 73 1.78 12.60 2.73
CA SER A 73 0.99 13.29 3.75
C SER A 73 1.53 13.00 5.16
N ALA A 74 1.35 13.95 6.07
CA ALA A 74 1.78 13.79 7.45
C ALA A 74 1.13 12.55 8.10
N ALA A 75 -0.14 12.31 7.82
CA ALA A 75 -0.86 11.18 8.38
C ALA A 75 -0.27 9.84 7.92
N TYR A 76 0.04 9.70 6.63
CA TYR A 76 0.61 8.44 6.14
C TYR A 76 2.05 8.27 6.61
N GLN A 77 2.82 9.35 6.66
CA GLN A 77 4.20 9.28 7.17
C GLN A 77 4.23 8.85 8.64
N ALA A 78 3.23 9.27 9.44
CA ALA A 78 3.09 8.80 10.82
C ALA A 78 2.85 7.28 10.86
N ALA A 79 2.02 6.77 9.95
CA ALA A 79 1.79 5.32 9.83
C ALA A 79 3.07 4.58 9.48
N LEU A 80 3.87 5.11 8.57
CA LEU A 80 5.15 4.50 8.18
C LEU A 80 6.13 4.41 9.34
N LYS A 81 6.13 5.38 10.24
CA LYS A 81 6.99 5.33 11.42
C LYS A 81 6.61 4.15 12.32
N VAL A 82 5.31 3.86 12.44
CA VAL A 82 4.82 2.72 13.22
C VAL A 82 5.22 1.41 12.56
N LEU A 83 5.13 1.34 11.23
CA LEU A 83 5.55 0.15 10.50
C LEU A 83 7.04 -0.10 10.70
N GLY A 84 7.87 0.94 10.60
CA GLY A 84 9.31 0.83 10.77
C GLY A 84 9.91 -0.25 9.87
N SER A 85 10.65 -1.18 10.47
CA SER A 85 11.27 -2.31 9.76
C SER A 85 10.44 -3.60 9.84
N ALA A 86 9.18 -3.52 10.26
CA ALA A 86 8.32 -4.69 10.46
C ALA A 86 7.97 -5.42 9.16
N ALA A 87 8.11 -4.78 8.03
CA ALA A 87 7.84 -5.38 6.72
C ALA A 87 8.80 -4.83 5.68
N GLU A 88 9.17 -5.69 4.74
CA GLU A 88 9.90 -5.29 3.54
C GLU A 88 8.91 -5.34 2.38
N ARG A 89 8.75 -4.23 1.69
CA ARG A 89 7.76 -4.09 0.64
C ARG A 89 8.38 -3.54 -0.63
N ASP A 90 7.93 -4.06 -1.77
CA ASP A 90 8.14 -3.43 -3.07
C ASP A 90 6.92 -2.50 -3.27
N PHE A 91 7.11 -1.23 -3.01
CA PHE A 91 6.04 -0.24 -3.01
C PHE A 91 6.23 0.71 -4.19
N ARG A 92 5.27 0.75 -5.08
CA ARG A 92 5.34 1.62 -6.24
C ARG A 92 4.05 2.43 -6.39
N THR A 93 4.21 3.72 -6.72
CA THR A 93 3.11 4.55 -7.14
C THR A 93 3.16 4.60 -8.67
N VAL A 94 2.08 4.22 -9.32
CA VAL A 94 2.05 4.09 -10.77
C VAL A 94 0.81 4.78 -11.34
N GLU A 95 0.91 5.20 -12.59
CA GLU A 95 -0.20 5.82 -13.30
C GLU A 95 -0.97 4.75 -14.08
N GLY A 96 -2.30 4.82 -14.00
CA GLY A 96 -3.16 3.94 -14.78
C GLY A 96 -3.24 4.36 -16.23
N ILE A 97 -3.81 3.51 -17.05
CA ILE A 97 -4.05 3.83 -18.46
C ILE A 97 -5.34 4.65 -18.59
N ALA A 98 -5.39 5.45 -19.65
CA ALA A 98 -6.56 6.26 -19.93
C ALA A 98 -7.73 5.42 -20.47
#